data_c781365c52bdf0b3a965c80e3b3ec766
#
_entry.id   c781365c52bdf0b3a965c80e3b3ec766
#
_cell.length_a   1.000
_cell.length_b   1.000
_cell.length_c   1.000
_cell.angle_alpha   90.00
_cell.angle_beta   90.00
_cell.angle_gamma   90.00
#
_symmetry.space_group_name_H-M   'P 1'
#
loop_
_entity.id
_entity.type
_entity.pdbx_description
1 polymer ?
#
loop_
_entity_poly.entity_id
_entity_poly.type
_entity_poly.pdbx_seq_one_letter_code
_entity_poly.pdbx_strand_id
1 'polypeptide(L)'
;MIKDENITIEYKREFKDEIINEIIAFLNTNGGIIYVGINDDKSVNKAFLNASKKEIELKLSNWIETIISPSVFGLVNYKFTETGVLIVNVLEGHKKPYYLKGKGPKPVGVYKRIGSTTRKASEEEIMIMLLDSRNYVYENEISENQKLTFKYLITGFKEKNISFTKRNQMSLGLIDQNGF
;
A
#
# COMPACT_ATOMS: atom_id res chain seq x y z
N MET A 1 5.12 -16.27 17.82
CA MET A 1 4.31 -15.37 18.68
C MET A 1 3.56 -14.41 17.78
N ILE A 2 2.23 -14.35 17.83
CA ILE A 2 1.43 -13.42 17.05
C ILE A 2 1.64 -12.03 17.67
N LYS A 3 2.00 -11.02 16.84
CA LYS A 3 2.24 -9.65 17.30
C LYS A 3 0.91 -8.97 17.66
N ASP A 4 0.95 -7.96 18.52
CA ASP A 4 -0.23 -7.15 18.81
C ASP A 4 -0.59 -6.23 17.63
N GLU A 5 -1.86 -5.80 17.59
CA GLU A 5 -2.31 -4.76 16.67
C GLU A 5 -1.48 -3.48 16.83
N ASN A 6 -1.16 -2.87 15.71
CA ASN A 6 -0.38 -1.64 15.67
C ASN A 6 -0.67 -0.87 14.38
N ILE A 7 0.14 0.11 14.05
CA ILE A 7 -0.07 0.94 12.86
C ILE A 7 -0.04 0.13 11.54
N THR A 8 0.61 -1.04 11.51
CA THR A 8 0.78 -1.89 10.32
C THR A 8 0.16 -3.28 10.44
N ILE A 9 -0.50 -3.60 11.56
CA ILE A 9 -1.12 -4.92 11.76
C ILE A 9 -2.54 -4.73 12.28
N GLU A 10 -3.48 -5.40 11.63
CA GLU A 10 -4.90 -5.43 12.02
C GLU A 10 -5.41 -6.87 12.06
N TYR A 11 -6.23 -7.21 13.06
CA TYR A 11 -6.91 -8.49 13.16
C TYR A 11 -8.42 -8.31 13.04
N LYS A 12 -9.06 -9.14 12.25
CA LYS A 12 -10.53 -9.17 12.11
C LYS A 12 -11.03 -10.58 12.34
N ARG A 13 -12.03 -10.71 13.16
CA ARG A 13 -12.66 -11.99 13.46
C ARG A 13 -13.41 -12.57 12.26
N GLU A 14 -14.04 -11.70 11.46
CA GLU A 14 -14.90 -12.06 10.35
C GLU A 14 -14.63 -11.15 9.15
N PHE A 15 -14.96 -11.64 7.94
CA PHE A 15 -14.88 -10.83 6.74
C PHE A 15 -16.16 -9.99 6.61
N LYS A 16 -16.05 -8.68 6.81
CA LYS A 16 -17.13 -7.70 6.71
C LYS A 16 -16.75 -6.56 5.78
N ASP A 17 -17.75 -5.78 5.34
CA ASP A 17 -17.57 -4.68 4.39
C ASP A 17 -16.65 -3.58 4.93
N GLU A 18 -16.57 -3.42 6.24
CA GLU A 18 -15.67 -2.43 6.86
C GLU A 18 -14.18 -2.71 6.61
N ILE A 19 -13.80 -3.93 6.21
CA ILE A 19 -12.40 -4.27 5.86
C ILE A 19 -11.89 -3.39 4.72
N ILE A 20 -12.75 -2.94 3.80
CA ILE A 20 -12.35 -2.00 2.76
C ILE A 20 -11.82 -0.68 3.33
N ASN A 21 -12.35 -0.24 4.47
CA ASN A 21 -11.90 0.98 5.14
C ASN A 21 -10.51 0.79 5.73
N GLU A 22 -10.20 -0.42 6.24
CA GLU A 22 -8.85 -0.78 6.71
C GLU A 22 -7.84 -0.77 5.55
N ILE A 23 -8.22 -1.36 4.40
CA ILE A 23 -7.38 -1.34 3.19
C ILE A 23 -7.07 0.09 2.78
N ILE A 24 -8.10 0.96 2.69
CA ILE A 24 -7.92 2.38 2.36
C ILE A 24 -7.02 3.08 3.38
N ALA A 25 -7.20 2.79 4.67
CA ALA A 25 -6.41 3.39 5.72
C ALA A 25 -4.93 3.00 5.63
N PHE A 26 -4.63 1.75 5.33
CA PHE A 26 -3.24 1.29 5.10
C PHE A 26 -2.63 1.92 3.84
N LEU A 27 -3.37 2.01 2.73
CA LEU A 27 -2.93 2.70 1.52
C LEU A 27 -2.55 4.18 1.79
N ASN A 28 -3.30 4.84 2.66
CA ASN A 28 -3.09 6.25 3.02
C ASN A 28 -2.04 6.46 4.13
N THR A 29 -1.51 5.38 4.70
CA THR A 29 -0.53 5.47 5.80
C THR A 29 0.76 4.74 5.39
N ASN A 30 1.21 3.78 6.16
CA ASN A 30 2.50 3.08 5.99
C ASN A 30 2.35 1.68 5.38
N GLY A 31 1.19 1.38 4.79
CA GLY A 31 0.86 0.01 4.44
C GLY A 31 0.62 -0.87 5.67
N GLY A 32 0.38 -2.16 5.46
CA GLY A 32 0.19 -3.09 6.56
C GLY A 32 -0.44 -4.41 6.14
N ILE A 33 -0.77 -5.23 7.14
CA ILE A 33 -1.34 -6.55 6.96
C ILE A 33 -2.62 -6.67 7.77
N ILE A 34 -3.68 -7.15 7.11
CA ILE A 34 -4.95 -7.49 7.76
C ILE A 34 -5.07 -9.00 7.81
N TYR A 35 -5.23 -9.55 9.00
CA TYR A 35 -5.52 -10.97 9.23
C TYR A 35 -7.01 -11.12 9.52
N VAL A 36 -7.74 -11.87 8.68
CA VAL A 36 -9.16 -12.13 8.88
C VAL A 36 -9.38 -13.59 9.26
N GLY A 37 -10.20 -13.82 10.26
CA GLY A 37 -10.43 -15.13 10.87
C GLY A 37 -9.60 -15.34 12.14
N ILE A 38 -9.24 -14.26 12.83
CA ILE A 38 -8.50 -14.28 14.10
C ILE A 38 -9.37 -13.66 15.18
N ASN A 39 -9.55 -14.35 16.29
CA ASN A 39 -10.25 -13.88 17.49
C ASN A 39 -9.38 -12.89 18.30
N ASP A 40 -9.96 -12.19 19.25
CA ASP A 40 -9.27 -11.22 20.11
C ASP A 40 -8.16 -11.89 20.98
N ASP A 41 -8.33 -13.15 21.34
CA ASP A 41 -7.34 -13.98 22.04
C ASP A 41 -6.23 -14.52 21.11
N LYS A 42 -6.21 -14.08 19.86
CA LYS A 42 -5.28 -14.51 18.80
C LYS A 42 -5.46 -15.96 18.32
N SER A 43 -6.51 -16.65 18.75
CA SER A 43 -6.88 -17.96 18.21
C SER A 43 -7.56 -17.85 16.84
N VAL A 44 -7.49 -18.92 16.04
CA VAL A 44 -8.18 -18.96 14.74
C VAL A 44 -9.69 -19.09 14.96
N ASN A 45 -10.46 -18.22 14.32
CA ASN A 45 -11.93 -18.29 14.37
C ASN A 45 -12.47 -19.43 13.50
N LYS A 46 -12.88 -20.51 14.14
CA LYS A 46 -13.42 -21.71 13.48
C LYS A 46 -14.68 -21.43 12.64
N ALA A 47 -15.52 -20.46 13.04
CA ALA A 47 -16.70 -20.08 12.26
C ALA A 47 -16.32 -19.45 10.93
N PHE A 48 -15.24 -18.65 10.87
CA PHE A 48 -14.74 -18.06 9.64
C PHE A 48 -14.23 -19.13 8.65
N LEU A 49 -13.70 -20.25 9.11
CA LEU A 49 -13.22 -21.34 8.25
C LEU A 49 -14.31 -21.94 7.35
N ASN A 50 -15.57 -21.80 7.74
CA ASN A 50 -16.75 -22.24 6.98
C ASN A 50 -17.23 -21.19 5.97
N ALA A 51 -16.64 -20.00 5.96
CA ALA A 51 -16.99 -18.95 5.00
C ALA A 51 -16.58 -19.34 3.57
N SER A 52 -17.37 -18.91 2.61
CA SER A 52 -17.07 -19.15 1.19
C SER A 52 -15.85 -18.34 0.74
N LYS A 53 -14.69 -19.01 0.60
CA LYS A 53 -13.45 -18.39 0.11
C LYS A 53 -13.69 -17.71 -1.24
N LYS A 54 -14.42 -18.36 -2.15
CA LYS A 54 -14.73 -17.84 -3.48
C LYS A 54 -15.50 -16.52 -3.44
N GLU A 55 -16.47 -16.39 -2.53
CA GLU A 55 -17.24 -15.15 -2.37
C GLU A 55 -16.37 -14.03 -1.81
N ILE A 56 -15.51 -14.34 -0.83
CA ILE A 56 -14.54 -13.38 -0.27
C ILE A 56 -13.57 -12.89 -1.34
N GLU A 57 -12.99 -13.80 -2.13
CA GLU A 57 -12.06 -13.46 -3.22
C GLU A 57 -12.74 -12.58 -4.28
N LEU A 58 -13.95 -12.93 -4.69
CA LEU A 58 -14.72 -12.14 -5.65
C LEU A 58 -14.99 -10.73 -5.12
N LYS A 59 -15.33 -10.60 -3.84
CA LYS A 59 -15.60 -9.31 -3.20
C LYS A 59 -14.33 -8.47 -3.08
N LEU A 60 -13.21 -9.07 -2.66
CA LEU A 60 -11.91 -8.38 -2.60
C LEU A 60 -11.46 -7.91 -3.97
N SER A 61 -11.54 -8.76 -5.00
CA SER A 61 -11.20 -8.39 -6.37
C SER A 61 -12.04 -7.20 -6.86
N ASN A 62 -13.36 -7.23 -6.60
CA ASN A 62 -14.23 -6.11 -6.94
C ASN A 62 -13.82 -4.82 -6.21
N TRP A 63 -13.46 -4.87 -4.93
CA TRP A 63 -13.00 -3.69 -4.19
C TRP A 63 -11.72 -3.11 -4.79
N ILE A 64 -10.73 -3.97 -5.08
CA ILE A 64 -9.44 -3.60 -5.64
C ILE A 64 -9.60 -2.97 -7.03
N GLU A 65 -10.47 -3.54 -7.87
CA GLU A 65 -10.61 -3.12 -9.27
C GLU A 65 -11.57 -1.94 -9.45
N THR A 66 -12.66 -1.87 -8.66
CA THR A 66 -13.76 -0.95 -8.98
C THR A 66 -14.14 0.03 -7.90
N ILE A 67 -13.97 -0.33 -6.61
CA ILE A 67 -14.51 0.45 -5.50
C ILE A 67 -13.49 1.43 -4.92
N ILE A 68 -12.21 1.06 -4.89
CA ILE A 68 -11.16 1.94 -4.38
C ILE A 68 -10.62 2.83 -5.52
N SER A 69 -10.37 4.08 -5.24
CA SER A 69 -9.76 5.05 -6.15
C SER A 69 -8.71 5.87 -5.38
N PRO A 70 -7.60 6.27 -6.02
CA PRO A 70 -7.06 5.84 -7.32
C PRO A 70 -6.84 4.33 -7.43
N SER A 71 -6.46 3.84 -8.63
CA SER A 71 -6.16 2.42 -8.84
C SER A 71 -5.12 1.91 -7.86
N VAL A 72 -5.38 0.74 -7.29
CA VAL A 72 -4.51 0.07 -6.31
C VAL A 72 -3.82 -1.18 -6.88
N PHE A 73 -3.74 -1.25 -8.22
CA PHE A 73 -3.06 -2.35 -8.91
C PHE A 73 -1.63 -2.51 -8.38
N GLY A 74 -1.29 -3.74 -7.98
CA GLY A 74 0.02 -4.06 -7.40
C GLY A 74 0.21 -3.66 -5.93
N LEU A 75 -0.68 -2.84 -5.34
CA LEU A 75 -0.56 -2.39 -3.95
C LEU A 75 -1.30 -3.29 -2.96
N VAL A 76 -2.29 -4.04 -3.40
CA VAL A 76 -3.08 -4.92 -2.54
C VAL A 76 -3.03 -6.33 -3.09
N ASN A 77 -2.60 -7.27 -2.27
CA ASN A 77 -2.66 -8.68 -2.58
C ASN A 77 -3.20 -9.47 -1.37
N TYR A 78 -3.73 -10.66 -1.62
CA TYR A 78 -4.31 -11.48 -0.57
C TYR A 78 -4.09 -12.96 -0.83
N LYS A 79 -4.10 -13.74 0.25
CA LYS A 79 -4.03 -15.20 0.20
C LYS A 79 -4.70 -15.83 1.41
N PHE A 80 -5.19 -17.05 1.26
CA PHE A 80 -5.58 -17.87 2.38
C PHE A 80 -4.40 -18.73 2.85
N THR A 81 -4.24 -18.84 4.16
CA THR A 81 -3.29 -19.80 4.76
C THR A 81 -3.86 -21.21 4.69
N GLU A 82 -3.03 -22.21 4.98
CA GLU A 82 -3.47 -23.61 5.14
C GLU A 82 -4.50 -23.77 6.27
N THR A 83 -4.37 -22.95 7.31
CA THR A 83 -5.32 -22.90 8.43
C THR A 83 -6.61 -22.14 8.12
N GLY A 84 -6.78 -21.64 6.89
CA GLY A 84 -7.98 -20.93 6.44
C GLY A 84 -8.06 -19.45 6.81
N VAL A 85 -7.06 -18.89 7.46
CA VAL A 85 -6.97 -17.44 7.74
C VAL A 85 -6.71 -16.69 6.45
N LEU A 86 -7.46 -15.62 6.20
CA LEU A 86 -7.19 -14.71 5.08
C LEU A 86 -6.15 -13.66 5.51
N ILE A 87 -5.11 -13.50 4.71
CA ILE A 87 -4.11 -12.46 4.85
C ILE A 87 -4.28 -11.48 3.69
N VAL A 88 -4.57 -10.21 4.00
CA VAL A 88 -4.59 -9.12 3.03
C VAL A 88 -3.36 -8.25 3.28
N ASN A 89 -2.48 -8.18 2.29
CA ASN A 89 -1.25 -7.40 2.34
C ASN A 89 -1.45 -6.11 1.56
N VAL A 90 -1.24 -4.98 2.19
CA VAL A 90 -1.47 -3.65 1.62
C VAL A 90 -0.17 -2.88 1.68
N LEU A 91 0.34 -2.47 0.53
CA LEU A 91 1.49 -1.57 0.45
C LEU A 91 1.04 -0.12 0.67
N GLU A 92 1.95 0.72 1.09
CA GLU A 92 1.71 2.16 1.12
C GLU A 92 1.44 2.69 -0.29
N GLY A 93 0.39 3.49 -0.43
CA GLY A 93 0.04 4.07 -1.71
C GLY A 93 0.72 5.40 -1.96
N HIS A 94 1.14 5.65 -3.19
CA HIS A 94 1.84 6.88 -3.58
C HIS A 94 0.90 7.98 -4.11
N LYS A 95 -0.31 7.60 -4.55
CA LYS A 95 -1.30 8.53 -5.13
C LYS A 95 -2.38 8.91 -4.11
N LYS A 96 -1.95 9.27 -2.90
CA LYS A 96 -2.88 9.67 -1.82
C LYS A 96 -3.65 10.94 -2.18
N PRO A 97 -4.91 11.08 -1.71
CA PRO A 97 -5.66 10.14 -0.88
C PRO A 97 -6.28 9.00 -1.69
N TYR A 98 -6.24 7.79 -1.15
CA TYR A 98 -7.08 6.68 -1.59
C TYR A 98 -8.43 6.77 -0.89
N TYR A 99 -9.51 6.44 -1.60
CA TYR A 99 -10.87 6.65 -1.09
C TYR A 99 -11.88 5.70 -1.72
N LEU A 100 -13.06 5.60 -1.12
CA LEU A 100 -14.21 4.92 -1.71
C LEU A 100 -14.72 5.75 -2.91
N LYS A 101 -14.62 5.22 -4.13
CA LYS A 101 -14.93 5.91 -5.39
C LYS A 101 -16.31 6.58 -5.38
N GLY A 102 -17.34 5.90 -4.85
CA GLY A 102 -18.68 6.45 -4.75
C GLY A 102 -18.84 7.61 -3.75
N LYS A 103 -17.86 7.83 -2.86
CA LYS A 103 -17.88 8.90 -1.85
C LYS A 103 -16.90 10.03 -2.16
N GLY A 104 -15.98 9.81 -3.10
CA GLY A 104 -14.95 10.79 -3.47
C GLY A 104 -13.90 11.04 -2.38
N PRO A 105 -12.92 11.93 -2.65
CA PRO A 105 -11.86 12.29 -1.72
C PRO A 105 -12.37 13.27 -0.65
N LYS A 106 -13.32 12.82 0.16
CA LYS A 106 -13.99 13.56 1.25
C LYS A 106 -13.90 12.76 2.55
N PRO A 107 -14.09 13.36 3.73
CA PRO A 107 -14.01 12.67 5.02
C PRO A 107 -14.85 11.40 5.12
N VAL A 108 -15.96 11.33 4.39
CA VAL A 108 -16.84 10.14 4.36
C VAL A 108 -16.26 8.96 3.55
N GLY A 109 -15.23 9.20 2.72
CA GLY A 109 -14.64 8.21 1.83
C GLY A 109 -13.16 7.93 2.08
N VAL A 110 -12.46 8.77 2.84
CA VAL A 110 -11.02 8.67 3.11
C VAL A 110 -10.78 8.18 4.53
N TYR A 111 -9.96 7.16 4.68
CA TYR A 111 -9.58 6.58 5.98
C TYR A 111 -8.06 6.58 6.13
N LYS A 112 -7.60 6.66 7.38
CA LYS A 112 -6.18 6.61 7.76
C LYS A 112 -5.98 5.83 9.05
N ARG A 113 -4.74 5.39 9.32
CA ARG A 113 -4.36 4.76 10.59
C ARG A 113 -3.82 5.79 11.56
N ILE A 114 -4.21 5.66 12.83
CA ILE A 114 -3.60 6.34 13.96
C ILE A 114 -3.35 5.29 15.05
N GLY A 115 -2.10 4.90 15.23
CA GLY A 115 -1.76 3.74 16.05
C GLY A 115 -2.43 2.47 15.50
N SER A 116 -3.16 1.75 16.34
CA SER A 116 -3.93 0.55 15.96
C SER A 116 -5.35 0.85 15.46
N THR A 117 -5.74 2.13 15.30
CA THR A 117 -7.13 2.48 15.00
C THR A 117 -7.27 3.06 13.59
N THR A 118 -8.29 2.62 12.85
CA THR A 118 -8.70 3.24 11.59
C THR A 118 -9.72 4.35 11.84
N ARG A 119 -9.46 5.52 11.27
CA ARG A 119 -10.32 6.71 11.39
C ARG A 119 -10.53 7.37 10.04
N LYS A 120 -11.63 8.11 9.91
CA LYS A 120 -11.84 9.02 8.78
C LYS A 120 -10.82 10.15 8.83
N ALA A 121 -10.29 10.53 7.67
CA ALA A 121 -9.44 11.69 7.55
C ALA A 121 -10.27 12.98 7.62
N SER A 122 -9.73 14.05 8.17
CA SER A 122 -10.32 15.38 8.11
C SER A 122 -10.12 16.01 6.72
N GLU A 123 -10.84 17.09 6.42
CA GLU A 123 -10.64 17.85 5.18
C GLU A 123 -9.21 18.39 5.06
N GLU A 124 -8.64 18.84 6.16
CA GLU A 124 -7.29 19.36 6.25
C GLU A 124 -6.23 18.28 5.94
N GLU A 125 -6.40 17.08 6.49
CA GLU A 125 -5.54 15.93 6.22
C GLU A 125 -5.65 15.44 4.77
N ILE A 126 -6.85 15.46 4.20
CA ILE A 126 -7.08 15.15 2.78
C ILE A 126 -6.36 16.17 1.90
N MET A 127 -6.42 17.45 2.24
CA MET A 127 -5.70 18.51 1.51
C MET A 127 -4.19 18.28 1.56
N ILE A 128 -3.63 17.92 2.72
CA ILE A 128 -2.21 17.59 2.87
C ILE A 128 -1.85 16.40 1.96
N MET A 129 -2.63 15.31 1.99
CA MET A 129 -2.42 14.15 1.12
C MET A 129 -2.43 14.52 -0.37
N LEU A 130 -3.33 15.42 -0.78
CA LEU A 130 -3.41 15.90 -2.17
C LEU A 130 -2.19 16.73 -2.57
N LEU A 131 -1.67 17.57 -1.67
CA LEU A 131 -0.48 18.36 -1.92
C LEU A 131 0.77 17.47 -2.02
N ASP A 132 0.91 16.52 -1.10
CA ASP A 132 2.04 15.57 -1.09
C ASP A 132 2.04 14.71 -2.35
N SER A 133 0.88 14.24 -2.80
CA SER A 133 0.78 13.43 -4.01
C SER A 133 1.09 14.20 -5.30
N ARG A 134 0.89 15.53 -5.32
CA ARG A 134 1.27 16.37 -6.44
C ARG A 134 2.78 16.60 -6.55
N ASN A 135 3.48 16.52 -5.42
CA ASN A 135 4.95 16.61 -5.36
C ASN A 135 5.62 15.26 -5.66
N TYR A 136 4.82 14.19 -5.85
CA TYR A 136 5.31 12.88 -6.22
C TYR A 136 5.74 12.91 -7.68
N VAL A 137 7.03 12.84 -7.90
CA VAL A 137 7.64 12.77 -9.23
C VAL A 137 8.02 11.31 -9.47
N TYR A 138 7.51 10.70 -10.53
CA TYR A 138 7.79 9.31 -10.93
C TYR A 138 9.30 9.02 -11.00
N GLU A 139 10.09 10.03 -11.36
CA GLU A 139 11.55 9.96 -11.45
C GLU A 139 12.23 9.71 -10.09
N ASN A 140 11.52 9.91 -8.97
CA ASN A 140 12.02 9.63 -7.63
C ASN A 140 11.64 8.22 -7.13
N GLU A 141 10.92 7.43 -7.90
CA GLU A 141 10.62 6.04 -7.55
C GLU A 141 11.88 5.17 -7.63
N ILE A 142 12.04 4.32 -6.61
CA ILE A 142 13.09 3.29 -6.65
C ILE A 142 12.74 2.30 -7.77
N SER A 143 13.64 2.13 -8.72
CA SER A 143 13.46 1.19 -9.82
C SER A 143 13.30 -0.24 -9.29
N GLU A 144 12.30 -0.97 -9.77
CA GLU A 144 12.14 -2.41 -9.49
C GLU A 144 13.36 -3.22 -9.98
N ASN A 145 14.01 -2.75 -11.06
CA ASN A 145 15.21 -3.36 -11.58
C ASN A 145 16.46 -2.65 -11.03
N GLN A 146 17.06 -3.22 -9.99
CA GLN A 146 18.29 -2.71 -9.36
C GLN A 146 19.57 -3.06 -10.14
N LYS A 147 19.49 -3.81 -11.25
CA LYS A 147 20.62 -4.18 -12.10
C LYS A 147 20.75 -3.28 -13.34
N LEU A 148 20.58 -1.98 -13.16
CA LEU A 148 20.66 -1.02 -14.25
C LEU A 148 22.12 -0.82 -14.69
N THR A 149 22.38 -0.83 -16.01
CA THR A 149 23.72 -0.74 -16.57
C THR A 149 24.11 0.66 -17.06
N PHE A 150 23.13 1.56 -17.23
CA PHE A 150 23.30 2.93 -17.73
C PHE A 150 24.20 3.07 -19.00
N LYS A 151 24.28 2.03 -19.84
CA LYS A 151 25.22 1.96 -20.98
C LYS A 151 25.19 3.20 -21.90
N TYR A 152 23.98 3.63 -22.28
CA TYR A 152 23.80 4.80 -23.16
C TYR A 152 24.26 6.09 -22.49
N LEU A 153 23.98 6.24 -21.20
CA LEU A 153 24.38 7.42 -20.43
C LEU A 153 25.91 7.48 -20.30
N ILE A 154 26.56 6.35 -19.99
CA ILE A 154 28.03 6.23 -19.93
C ILE A 154 28.65 6.62 -21.28
N THR A 155 28.07 6.18 -22.39
CA THR A 155 28.57 6.54 -23.73
C THR A 155 28.45 8.04 -23.98
N GLY A 156 27.32 8.66 -23.70
CA GLY A 156 27.13 10.10 -23.88
C GLY A 156 28.03 10.94 -22.98
N PHE A 157 28.35 10.50 -21.77
CA PHE A 157 29.31 11.17 -20.88
C PHE A 157 30.74 11.08 -21.45
N LYS A 158 31.12 9.89 -21.99
CA LYS A 158 32.42 9.68 -22.63
C LYS A 158 32.63 10.58 -23.87
N GLU A 159 31.62 10.70 -24.72
CA GLU A 159 31.64 11.56 -25.92
C GLU A 159 31.87 13.03 -25.56
N LYS A 160 31.41 13.45 -24.38
CA LYS A 160 31.61 14.80 -23.86
C LYS A 160 32.84 14.95 -22.96
N ASN A 161 33.70 13.93 -22.87
CA ASN A 161 34.87 13.89 -21.99
C ASN A 161 34.54 14.12 -20.51
N ILE A 162 33.35 13.68 -20.05
CA ILE A 162 32.92 13.80 -18.67
C ILE A 162 32.96 12.40 -18.02
N SER A 163 33.59 12.31 -16.85
CA SER A 163 33.63 11.06 -16.08
C SER A 163 32.25 10.72 -15.48
N PHE A 164 31.76 9.52 -15.71
CA PHE A 164 30.52 9.03 -15.10
C PHE A 164 30.80 8.43 -13.71
N THR A 165 30.91 9.31 -12.73
CA THR A 165 31.23 8.94 -11.34
C THR A 165 30.01 8.66 -10.51
N LYS A 166 30.16 8.00 -9.34
CA LYS A 166 29.07 7.81 -8.36
C LYS A 166 28.42 9.14 -7.96
N ARG A 167 29.21 10.20 -7.81
CA ARG A 167 28.71 11.55 -7.50
C ARG A 167 27.80 12.09 -8.60
N ASN A 168 28.16 11.88 -9.87
CA ASN A 168 27.32 12.28 -11.00
C ASN A 168 25.99 11.49 -11.01
N GLN A 169 26.06 10.17 -10.72
CA GLN A 169 24.86 9.33 -10.63
C GLN A 169 23.91 9.80 -9.53
N MET A 170 24.43 10.17 -8.36
CA MET A 170 23.63 10.74 -7.27
C MET A 170 23.04 12.10 -7.64
N SER A 171 23.83 13.00 -8.25
CA SER A 171 23.33 14.33 -8.64
C SER A 171 22.29 14.30 -9.77
N LEU A 172 22.24 13.22 -10.55
CA LEU A 172 21.23 12.95 -11.57
C LEU A 172 20.03 12.17 -11.02
N GLY A 173 20.01 11.85 -9.73
CA GLY A 173 18.94 11.06 -9.11
C GLY A 173 18.87 9.59 -9.59
N LEU A 174 19.95 9.05 -10.17
CA LEU A 174 20.00 7.68 -10.68
C LEU A 174 20.26 6.65 -9.58
N ILE A 175 20.86 7.06 -8.50
CA ILE A 175 21.09 6.27 -7.28
C ILE A 175 20.94 7.18 -6.06
N ASP A 176 20.52 6.61 -4.94
CA ASP A 176 20.47 7.30 -3.65
C ASP A 176 21.80 7.26 -2.90
N GLN A 177 21.81 7.73 -1.64
CA GLN A 177 23.01 7.73 -0.77
C GLN A 177 23.52 6.31 -0.46
N ASN A 178 22.66 5.30 -0.56
CA ASN A 178 22.97 3.89 -0.31
C ASN A 178 23.42 3.18 -1.61
N GLY A 179 23.22 3.83 -2.76
CA GLY A 179 23.61 3.30 -4.08
C GLY A 179 22.52 2.52 -4.80
N PHE A 180 21.24 2.79 -4.42
CA PHE A 180 20.04 2.19 -5.02
C PHE A 180 19.20 3.24 -5.75
#